data_da493849e8bdabd53754930e79c526cc
#
_entry.id   da493849e8bdabd53754930e79c526cc
#
_cell.length_a   1.000
_cell.length_b   1.000
_cell.length_c   1.000
_cell.angle_alpha   90.00
_cell.angle_beta   90.00
_cell.angle_gamma   90.00
#
_symmetry.space_group_name_H-M   'P 1'
#
loop_
_entity.id
_entity.type
_entity.pdbx_description
1 polymer ?
#
loop_
_entity_poly.entity_id
_entity_poly.type
_entity_poly.pdbx_seq_one_letter_code
_entity_poly.pdbx_strand_id
1 'polypeptide(L)'
;MLDSQILKNNIEEFNENLKKRDLDVDTKLLIELDENRRKAKFEAEQIRAEQNKLGKEIAKAENEEKENLLKKAADLSESFKSLSEKAEKQEKLFLDLWIKIPNIVDPSSPVGKTDQDNKEIKKVGEIKEYKSVKDHLEIGESLGLINVEKASEVSGSRLSLIHI
;
A
#
# COMPACT_ATOMS: atom_id res chain seq x y z
N MET A 1 -4.92 -3.40 0.09
CA MET A 1 -4.38 -2.56 1.18
C MET A 1 -5.50 -2.34 2.17
N LEU A 2 -5.24 -2.44 3.47
CA LEU A 2 -6.21 -2.22 4.54
C LEU A 2 -6.70 -0.75 4.53
N ASP A 3 -8.00 -0.52 4.80
CA ASP A 3 -8.52 0.83 4.94
C ASP A 3 -8.10 1.43 6.29
N SER A 4 -7.48 2.62 6.27
CA SER A 4 -7.04 3.30 7.48
C SER A 4 -8.19 3.75 8.40
N GLN A 5 -9.44 3.73 7.93
CA GLN A 5 -10.60 4.01 8.77
C GLN A 5 -10.75 3.03 9.93
N ILE A 6 -10.16 1.84 9.84
CA ILE A 6 -10.18 0.84 10.92
C ILE A 6 -9.57 1.39 12.21
N LEU A 7 -8.57 2.29 12.12
CA LEU A 7 -7.96 2.94 13.27
C LEU A 7 -8.95 3.78 14.09
N LYS A 8 -10.02 4.27 13.45
CA LYS A 8 -11.07 5.05 14.12
C LYS A 8 -12.27 4.20 14.49
N ASN A 9 -12.66 3.30 13.60
CA ASN A 9 -13.94 2.61 13.69
C ASN A 9 -13.84 1.31 14.48
N ASN A 10 -12.68 0.62 14.44
CA ASN A 10 -12.51 -0.69 15.06
C ASN A 10 -11.06 -0.96 15.46
N ILE A 11 -10.55 -0.16 16.38
CA ILE A 11 -9.18 -0.27 16.88
C ILE A 11 -8.90 -1.58 17.61
N GLU A 12 -9.92 -2.16 18.25
CA GLU A 12 -9.79 -3.42 18.98
C GLU A 12 -9.51 -4.58 18.01
N GLU A 13 -10.29 -4.69 16.94
CA GLU A 13 -10.07 -5.70 15.88
C GLU A 13 -8.69 -5.53 15.24
N PHE A 14 -8.28 -4.28 15.00
CA PHE A 14 -6.95 -3.98 14.47
C PHE A 14 -5.84 -4.50 15.39
N ASN A 15 -5.93 -4.21 16.70
CA ASN A 15 -4.95 -4.66 17.68
C ASN A 15 -4.95 -6.19 17.86
N GLU A 16 -6.12 -6.83 17.79
CA GLU A 16 -6.21 -8.30 17.80
C GLU A 16 -5.55 -8.91 16.56
N ASN A 17 -5.74 -8.30 15.39
CA ASN A 17 -5.09 -8.74 14.17
C ASN A 17 -3.56 -8.65 14.25
N LEU A 18 -3.02 -7.57 14.80
CA LEU A 18 -1.58 -7.43 15.02
C LEU A 18 -1.06 -8.54 15.96
N LYS A 19 -1.76 -8.82 17.06
CA LYS A 19 -1.41 -9.90 18.00
C LYS A 19 -1.43 -11.28 17.33
N LYS A 20 -2.46 -11.58 16.52
CA LYS A 20 -2.55 -12.86 15.80
C LYS A 20 -1.38 -13.08 14.84
N ARG A 21 -0.78 -12.01 14.35
CA ARG A 21 0.35 -12.04 13.42
C ARG A 21 1.71 -11.84 14.09
N ASP A 22 1.75 -11.77 15.42
CA ASP A 22 2.97 -11.53 16.22
C ASP A 22 3.71 -10.25 15.75
N LEU A 23 2.93 -9.19 15.44
CA LEU A 23 3.45 -7.91 14.99
C LEU A 23 3.41 -6.90 16.12
N ASP A 24 4.57 -6.34 16.44
CA ASP A 24 4.69 -5.22 17.37
C ASP A 24 4.67 -3.89 16.61
N VAL A 25 3.53 -3.19 16.71
CA VAL A 25 3.32 -1.90 16.04
C VAL A 25 2.82 -0.90 17.07
N ASP A 26 3.48 0.26 17.14
CA ASP A 26 2.98 1.36 17.96
C ASP A 26 1.71 1.95 17.37
N THR A 27 0.58 1.42 17.81
CA THR A 27 -0.75 1.83 17.36
C THR A 27 -1.06 3.29 17.70
N LYS A 28 -0.52 3.82 18.81
CA LYS A 28 -0.72 5.22 19.22
C LYS A 28 -0.05 6.16 18.24
N LEU A 29 1.21 5.88 17.91
CA LEU A 29 1.95 6.63 16.88
C LEU A 29 1.24 6.58 15.53
N LEU A 30 0.70 5.42 15.16
CA LEU A 30 0.00 5.25 13.89
C LEU A 30 -1.29 6.09 13.82
N ILE A 31 -2.05 6.16 14.92
CA ILE A 31 -3.24 7.02 15.02
C ILE A 31 -2.84 8.50 14.92
N GLU A 32 -1.81 8.91 15.64
CA GLU A 32 -1.31 10.29 15.59
C GLU A 32 -0.88 10.69 14.18
N LEU A 33 -0.18 9.81 13.48
CA LEU A 33 0.23 10.04 12.09
C LEU A 33 -0.98 10.12 11.14
N ASP A 34 -2.00 9.28 11.32
CA ASP A 34 -3.24 9.35 10.53
C ASP A 34 -4.00 10.66 10.76
N GLU A 35 -4.07 11.14 11.99
CA GLU A 35 -4.69 12.42 12.33
C GLU A 35 -3.91 13.61 11.74
N ASN A 36 -2.59 13.59 11.88
CA ASN A 36 -1.72 14.65 11.37
C ASN A 36 -1.78 14.75 9.83
N ARG A 37 -1.76 13.63 9.11
CA ARG A 37 -1.89 13.66 7.64
C ARG A 37 -3.25 14.16 7.19
N ARG A 38 -4.34 13.75 7.86
CA ARG A 38 -5.70 14.20 7.53
C ARG A 38 -5.86 15.68 7.77
N LYS A 39 -5.33 16.19 8.90
CA LYS A 39 -5.35 17.61 9.23
C LYS A 39 -4.57 18.44 8.21
N ALA A 40 -3.34 18.03 7.90
CA ALA A 40 -2.51 18.74 6.94
C ALA A 40 -3.14 18.76 5.53
N LYS A 41 -3.74 17.65 5.10
CA LYS A 41 -4.45 17.57 3.83
C LYS A 41 -5.67 18.51 3.80
N PHE A 42 -6.45 18.50 4.87
CA PHE A 42 -7.61 19.38 4.99
C PHE A 42 -7.23 20.87 4.93
N GLU A 43 -6.16 21.27 5.66
CA GLU A 43 -5.64 22.64 5.63
C GLU A 43 -5.22 23.05 4.19
N ALA A 44 -4.50 22.19 3.48
CA ALA A 44 -4.11 22.44 2.09
C ALA A 44 -5.33 22.56 1.15
N GLU A 45 -6.33 21.69 1.31
CA GLU A 45 -7.56 21.72 0.51
C GLU A 45 -8.38 22.99 0.76
N GLN A 46 -8.42 23.51 2.00
CA GLN A 46 -9.07 24.78 2.30
C GLN A 46 -8.43 25.94 1.55
N ILE A 47 -7.11 26.07 1.63
CA ILE A 47 -6.39 27.14 0.90
C ILE A 47 -6.63 27.03 -0.61
N ARG A 48 -6.64 25.80 -1.15
CA ARG A 48 -6.95 25.58 -2.56
C ARG A 48 -8.37 26.01 -2.94
N ALA A 49 -9.34 25.77 -2.05
CA ALA A 49 -10.70 26.25 -2.26
C ALA A 49 -10.79 27.77 -2.25
N GLU A 50 -10.03 28.43 -1.37
CA GLU A 50 -9.94 29.90 -1.34
C GLU A 50 -9.29 30.46 -2.61
N GLN A 51 -8.19 29.85 -3.08
CA GLN A 51 -7.57 30.23 -4.36
C GLN A 51 -8.56 30.13 -5.52
N ASN A 52 -9.35 29.07 -5.58
CA ASN A 52 -10.35 28.88 -6.63
C ASN A 52 -11.47 29.95 -6.58
N LYS A 53 -11.87 30.38 -5.38
CA LYS A 53 -12.83 31.47 -5.21
C LYS A 53 -12.22 32.79 -5.66
N LEU A 54 -11.01 33.09 -5.18
CA LEU A 54 -10.28 34.29 -5.51
C LEU A 54 -10.01 34.41 -7.02
N GLY A 55 -9.70 33.34 -7.70
CA GLY A 55 -9.55 33.30 -9.14
C GLY A 55 -10.80 33.73 -9.90
N LYS A 56 -12.00 33.38 -9.40
CA LYS A 56 -13.27 33.80 -9.99
C LYS A 56 -13.54 35.28 -9.73
N GLU A 57 -13.09 35.82 -8.60
CA GLU A 57 -13.21 37.26 -8.26
C GLU A 57 -12.26 38.09 -9.11
N ILE A 58 -11.01 37.67 -9.27
CA ILE A 58 -10.01 38.31 -10.13
C ILE A 58 -10.50 38.42 -11.58
N ALA A 59 -11.20 37.38 -12.07
CA ALA A 59 -11.75 37.39 -13.43
C ALA A 59 -12.86 38.44 -13.65
N LYS A 60 -13.47 38.94 -12.57
CA LYS A 60 -14.56 39.93 -12.59
C LYS A 60 -14.11 41.33 -12.17
N ALA A 61 -12.95 41.43 -11.52
CA ALA A 61 -12.44 42.70 -10.98
C ALA A 61 -11.69 43.51 -12.03
N GLU A 62 -11.73 44.83 -11.88
CA GLU A 62 -11.06 45.80 -12.76
C GLU A 62 -10.14 46.73 -11.92
N ASN A 63 -9.13 47.29 -12.60
CA ASN A 63 -8.23 48.32 -12.09
C ASN A 63 -7.53 47.94 -10.74
N GLU A 64 -7.58 48.84 -9.79
CA GLU A 64 -6.88 48.77 -8.49
C GLU A 64 -7.34 47.59 -7.62
N GLU A 65 -8.62 47.20 -7.72
CA GLU A 65 -9.16 46.03 -7.03
C GLU A 65 -8.50 44.72 -7.53
N LYS A 66 -8.28 44.61 -8.83
CA LYS A 66 -7.60 43.44 -9.44
C LYS A 66 -6.16 43.31 -8.96
N GLU A 67 -5.43 44.42 -8.81
CA GLU A 67 -4.06 44.39 -8.29
C GLU A 67 -4.00 43.86 -6.85
N ASN A 68 -4.93 44.29 -6.00
CA ASN A 68 -5.04 43.87 -4.61
C ASN A 68 -5.38 42.37 -4.50
N LEU A 69 -6.28 41.89 -5.37
CA LEU A 69 -6.65 40.47 -5.42
C LEU A 69 -5.49 39.60 -5.94
N LEU A 70 -4.69 40.08 -6.88
CA LEU A 70 -3.50 39.39 -7.38
C LEU A 70 -2.43 39.27 -6.29
N LYS A 71 -2.22 40.27 -5.45
CA LYS A 71 -1.30 40.16 -4.30
C LYS A 71 -1.76 39.07 -3.32
N LYS A 72 -3.06 39.09 -2.97
CA LYS A 72 -3.64 38.03 -2.12
C LYS A 72 -3.51 36.65 -2.74
N ALA A 73 -3.66 36.52 -4.05
CA ALA A 73 -3.50 35.27 -4.76
C ALA A 73 -2.05 34.76 -4.68
N ALA A 74 -1.06 35.66 -4.73
CA ALA A 74 0.34 35.30 -4.56
C ALA A 74 0.62 34.75 -3.15
N ASP A 75 0.14 35.41 -2.10
CA ASP A 75 0.29 35.02 -0.70
C ASP A 75 -0.37 33.65 -0.44
N LEU A 76 -1.60 33.45 -0.97
CA LEU A 76 -2.28 32.16 -0.90
C LEU A 76 -1.54 31.06 -1.66
N SER A 77 -0.86 31.39 -2.76
CA SER A 77 -0.09 30.44 -3.54
C SER A 77 1.14 29.95 -2.77
N GLU A 78 1.83 30.84 -2.09
CA GLU A 78 2.95 30.48 -1.22
C GLU A 78 2.50 29.64 -0.03
N SER A 79 1.39 30.04 0.61
CA SER A 79 0.77 29.29 1.71
C SER A 79 0.35 27.89 1.27
N PHE A 80 -0.29 27.75 0.11
CA PHE A 80 -0.67 26.45 -0.45
C PHE A 80 0.53 25.57 -0.68
N LYS A 81 1.63 26.11 -1.24
CA LYS A 81 2.85 25.34 -1.49
C LYS A 81 3.41 24.76 -0.20
N SER A 82 3.56 25.58 0.84
CA SER A 82 4.10 25.15 2.13
C SER A 82 3.21 24.11 2.82
N LEU A 83 1.88 24.27 2.77
CA LEU A 83 0.92 23.31 3.35
C LEU A 83 0.86 22.02 2.54
N SER A 84 0.98 22.08 1.22
CA SER A 84 1.05 20.89 0.37
C SER A 84 2.29 20.05 0.66
N GLU A 85 3.45 20.71 0.77
CA GLU A 85 4.70 20.03 1.15
C GLU A 85 4.60 19.37 2.55
N LYS A 86 3.95 20.06 3.49
CA LYS A 86 3.67 19.51 4.83
C LYS A 86 2.76 18.29 4.75
N ALA A 87 1.69 18.38 3.96
CA ALA A 87 0.74 17.29 3.77
C ALA A 87 1.41 16.05 3.15
N GLU A 88 2.25 16.25 2.13
CA GLU A 88 3.03 15.17 1.50
C GLU A 88 3.99 14.50 2.48
N LYS A 89 4.67 15.28 3.32
CA LYS A 89 5.55 14.74 4.36
C LYS A 89 4.79 13.90 5.37
N GLN A 90 3.64 14.37 5.83
CA GLN A 90 2.80 13.62 6.79
C GLN A 90 2.23 12.35 6.16
N GLU A 91 1.78 12.41 4.90
CA GLU A 91 1.31 11.24 4.17
C GLU A 91 2.42 10.19 4.03
N LYS A 92 3.63 10.61 3.69
CA LYS A 92 4.78 9.70 3.57
C LYS A 92 5.10 9.02 4.90
N LEU A 93 5.17 9.78 6.01
CA LEU A 93 5.42 9.22 7.33
C LEU A 93 4.38 8.16 7.73
N PHE A 94 3.12 8.42 7.45
CA PHE A 94 2.06 7.45 7.68
C PHE A 94 2.21 6.21 6.80
N LEU A 95 2.40 6.39 5.50
CA LEU A 95 2.50 5.29 4.53
C LEU A 95 3.71 4.39 4.79
N ASP A 96 4.85 4.93 5.20
CA ASP A 96 6.07 4.18 5.52
C ASP A 96 5.84 3.13 6.63
N LEU A 97 4.90 3.39 7.54
CA LEU A 97 4.47 2.44 8.55
C LEU A 97 3.28 1.59 8.08
N TRP A 98 2.28 2.23 7.46
CA TRP A 98 1.01 1.59 7.08
C TRP A 98 1.18 0.47 6.06
N ILE A 99 2.11 0.62 5.12
CA ILE A 99 2.36 -0.38 4.08
C ILE A 99 2.91 -1.71 4.64
N LYS A 100 3.51 -1.68 5.83
CA LYS A 100 4.05 -2.86 6.51
C LYS A 100 2.97 -3.66 7.23
N ILE A 101 1.77 -3.10 7.39
CA ILE A 101 0.67 -3.73 8.11
C ILE A 101 -0.10 -4.63 7.14
N PRO A 102 -0.20 -5.93 7.43
CA PRO A 102 -0.94 -6.86 6.60
C PRO A 102 -2.45 -6.69 6.78
N ASN A 103 -3.23 -7.27 5.87
CA ASN A 103 -4.69 -7.29 5.96
C ASN A 103 -5.18 -8.07 7.19
N ILE A 104 -6.43 -7.83 7.59
CA ILE A 104 -7.13 -8.54 8.66
C ILE A 104 -7.16 -10.04 8.35
N VAL A 105 -6.87 -10.84 9.36
CA VAL A 105 -6.93 -12.30 9.29
C VAL A 105 -8.38 -12.74 9.45
N ASP A 106 -8.82 -13.68 8.63
CA ASP A 106 -10.14 -14.30 8.77
C ASP A 106 -10.26 -14.95 10.17
N PRO A 107 -11.39 -14.76 10.87
CA PRO A 107 -11.59 -15.32 12.21
C PRO A 107 -11.44 -16.85 12.28
N SER A 108 -11.69 -17.56 11.17
CA SER A 108 -11.57 -19.03 11.10
C SER A 108 -10.12 -19.51 10.94
N SER A 109 -9.18 -18.60 10.63
CA SER A 109 -7.78 -18.94 10.46
C SER A 109 -7.12 -19.28 11.79
N PRO A 110 -6.38 -20.41 11.88
CA PRO A 110 -5.63 -20.74 13.09
C PRO A 110 -4.53 -19.71 13.36
N VAL A 111 -4.26 -19.48 14.64
CA VAL A 111 -3.12 -18.67 15.05
C VAL A 111 -1.92 -19.59 15.22
N GLY A 112 -0.83 -19.27 14.55
CA GLY A 112 0.39 -20.07 14.60
C GLY A 112 1.59 -19.36 14.02
N LYS A 113 2.80 -19.88 14.32
CA LYS A 113 4.07 -19.30 13.86
C LYS A 113 4.69 -20.08 12.70
N THR A 114 4.28 -21.32 12.55
CA THR A 114 4.84 -22.26 11.58
C THR A 114 3.75 -22.96 10.78
N ASP A 115 4.13 -23.65 9.72
CA ASP A 115 3.26 -24.48 8.91
C ASP A 115 2.66 -25.68 9.69
N GLN A 116 3.28 -26.09 10.79
CA GLN A 116 2.76 -27.14 11.69
C GLN A 116 1.49 -26.71 12.43
N ASP A 117 1.28 -25.41 12.58
CA ASP A 117 0.08 -24.85 13.21
C ASP A 117 -1.12 -24.79 12.24
N ASN A 118 -0.92 -25.13 10.96
CA ASN A 118 -1.96 -25.14 9.95
C ASN A 118 -3.01 -26.21 10.25
N LYS A 119 -4.27 -25.85 10.13
CA LYS A 119 -5.40 -26.77 10.27
C LYS A 119 -5.82 -27.29 8.91
N GLU A 120 -5.69 -28.59 8.72
CA GLU A 120 -6.22 -29.23 7.50
C GLU A 120 -7.75 -29.13 7.48
N ILE A 121 -8.31 -28.47 6.47
CA ILE A 121 -9.77 -28.25 6.33
C ILE A 121 -10.40 -29.41 5.55
N LYS A 122 -9.73 -29.91 4.50
CA LYS A 122 -10.29 -30.93 3.61
C LYS A 122 -9.18 -31.66 2.86
N LYS A 123 -9.28 -32.98 2.79
CA LYS A 123 -8.53 -33.84 1.85
C LYS A 123 -9.41 -34.20 0.67
N VAL A 124 -8.88 -34.09 -0.53
CA VAL A 124 -9.55 -34.48 -1.77
C VAL A 124 -8.68 -35.44 -2.55
N GLY A 125 -9.18 -36.62 -2.84
CA GLY A 125 -8.47 -37.70 -3.53
C GLY A 125 -7.54 -38.49 -2.61
N GLU A 126 -6.85 -39.46 -3.20
CA GLU A 126 -5.85 -40.29 -2.53
C GLU A 126 -4.46 -39.76 -2.83
N ILE A 127 -3.64 -39.58 -1.79
CA ILE A 127 -2.23 -39.23 -1.94
C ILE A 127 -1.47 -40.47 -2.35
N LYS A 128 -0.96 -40.49 -3.58
CA LYS A 128 -0.13 -41.60 -4.07
C LYS A 128 1.29 -41.42 -3.55
N GLU A 129 1.83 -42.46 -2.93
CA GLU A 129 3.24 -42.49 -2.58
C GLU A 129 4.06 -42.96 -3.79
N TYR A 130 5.02 -42.12 -4.19
CA TYR A 130 5.95 -42.46 -5.28
C TYR A 130 7.31 -42.78 -4.68
N LYS A 131 7.87 -43.94 -5.06
CA LYS A 131 9.22 -44.38 -4.62
C LYS A 131 10.35 -43.52 -5.20
N SER A 132 10.10 -42.91 -6.34
CA SER A 132 11.02 -41.95 -6.99
C SER A 132 10.19 -40.89 -7.66
N VAL A 133 10.40 -39.61 -7.26
CA VAL A 133 9.72 -38.45 -7.83
C VAL A 133 10.73 -37.71 -8.69
N LYS A 134 10.40 -37.52 -9.96
CA LYS A 134 11.16 -36.64 -10.84
C LYS A 134 10.87 -35.20 -10.47
N ASP A 135 11.85 -34.34 -10.50
CA ASP A 135 11.65 -32.92 -10.31
C ASP A 135 11.00 -32.26 -11.55
N HIS A 136 10.65 -31.00 -11.46
CA HIS A 136 9.96 -30.28 -12.54
C HIS A 136 10.83 -30.11 -13.78
N LEU A 137 12.16 -30.01 -13.63
CA LEU A 137 13.08 -29.92 -14.75
C LEU A 137 13.17 -31.26 -15.49
N GLU A 138 13.39 -32.37 -14.77
CA GLU A 138 13.43 -33.70 -15.33
C GLU A 138 12.15 -34.08 -16.09
N ILE A 139 11.00 -33.65 -15.53
CA ILE A 139 9.70 -33.85 -16.19
C ILE A 139 9.61 -32.96 -17.45
N GLY A 140 9.94 -31.69 -17.34
CA GLY A 140 9.87 -30.72 -18.42
C GLY A 140 10.79 -31.09 -19.59
N GLU A 141 12.02 -31.51 -19.30
CA GLU A 141 12.98 -31.98 -20.30
C GLU A 141 12.52 -33.28 -20.97
N SER A 142 12.03 -34.26 -20.18
CA SER A 142 11.53 -35.53 -20.72
C SER A 142 10.33 -35.37 -21.64
N LEU A 143 9.54 -34.35 -21.46
CA LEU A 143 8.40 -33.97 -22.29
C LEU A 143 8.76 -32.98 -23.42
N GLY A 144 10.02 -32.56 -23.51
CA GLY A 144 10.46 -31.57 -24.50
C GLY A 144 9.86 -30.14 -24.30
N LEU A 145 9.34 -29.86 -23.10
CA LEU A 145 8.71 -28.58 -22.76
C LEU A 145 9.72 -27.53 -22.28
N ILE A 146 10.82 -27.98 -21.68
CA ILE A 146 11.86 -27.12 -21.11
C ILE A 146 13.19 -27.46 -21.78
N ASN A 147 13.95 -26.44 -22.19
CA ASN A 147 15.30 -26.58 -22.69
C ASN A 147 16.23 -25.59 -21.98
N VAL A 148 16.94 -26.06 -20.97
CA VAL A 148 17.81 -25.24 -20.14
C VAL A 148 19.10 -24.85 -20.88
N GLU A 149 19.62 -25.74 -21.73
CA GLU A 149 20.86 -25.48 -22.50
C GLU A 149 20.65 -24.30 -23.47
N LYS A 150 19.59 -24.36 -24.30
CA LYS A 150 19.24 -23.28 -25.21
C LYS A 150 18.92 -21.96 -24.48
N ALA A 151 18.29 -22.06 -23.31
CA ALA A 151 18.00 -20.91 -22.50
C ALA A 151 19.28 -20.21 -22.00
N SER A 152 20.26 -20.98 -21.57
CA SER A 152 21.55 -20.45 -21.11
C SER A 152 22.38 -19.85 -22.24
N GLU A 153 22.30 -20.38 -23.44
CA GLU A 153 22.95 -19.79 -24.63
C GLU A 153 22.37 -18.41 -24.98
N VAL A 154 21.04 -18.23 -24.84
CA VAL A 154 20.35 -16.98 -25.19
C VAL A 154 20.47 -15.92 -24.12
N SER A 155 20.36 -16.26 -22.85
CA SER A 155 20.18 -15.30 -21.77
C SER A 155 21.06 -15.50 -20.54
N GLY A 156 22.04 -16.42 -20.60
CA GLY A 156 22.89 -16.76 -19.46
C GLY A 156 22.20 -17.65 -18.42
N SER A 157 22.79 -17.78 -17.25
CA SER A 157 22.31 -18.67 -16.19
C SER A 157 20.97 -18.18 -15.59
N ARG A 158 20.11 -19.14 -15.19
CA ARG A 158 18.82 -18.95 -14.50
C ARG A 158 17.62 -18.58 -15.38
N LEU A 159 17.66 -18.84 -16.67
CA LEU A 159 16.50 -18.77 -17.53
C LEU A 159 16.13 -20.17 -18.04
N SER A 160 14.83 -20.44 -18.19
CA SER A 160 14.34 -21.64 -18.90
C SER A 160 13.49 -21.22 -20.09
N LEU A 161 13.67 -21.89 -21.23
CA LEU A 161 12.80 -21.73 -22.39
C LEU A 161 11.71 -22.80 -22.32
N ILE A 162 10.46 -22.36 -22.39
CA ILE A 162 9.29 -23.23 -22.44
C ILE A 162 8.75 -23.19 -23.86
N HIS A 163 8.63 -24.34 -24.50
CA HIS A 163 7.93 -24.46 -25.77
C HIS A 163 6.42 -24.52 -25.53
N ILE A 164 5.72 -23.56 -26.07
CA ILE A 164 4.26 -23.55 -26.13
C ILE A 164 3.82 -24.11 -27.46
#